data_fa26a71503df088bc8dcb34dd796ddaa
#
_entry.id   fa26a71503df088bc8dcb34dd796ddaa
#
_cell.length_a   1.000
_cell.length_b   1.000
_cell.length_c   1.000
_cell.angle_alpha   90.00
_cell.angle_beta   90.00
_cell.angle_gamma   90.00
#
_symmetry.space_group_name_H-M   'P 1'
#
loop_
_entity.id
_entity.type
_entity.pdbx_description
1 polymer ?
#
loop_
_entity_poly.entity_id
_entity_poly.type
_entity_poly.pdbx_seq_one_letter_code
_entity_poly.pdbx_strand_id
1 'polypeptide(L)'
;MSRRQLRERVFMMLFRVEFYENEDIPEQLESFMEDSEPIEEEDAKFIEDRFLSIKELIPTIDEAINASVTRWKTTRMSKVDLTIIRLAFYEMKYDDSIPNAVAINEAVELAKKFGSDESPAFINGVLAKFNDEK
;
A
#
# COMPACT_ATOMS: atom_id res chain seq x y z
N MET A 1 -11.26 -5.34 13.74
CA MET A 1 -10.17 -4.36 13.52
C MET A 1 -10.71 -3.04 13.01
N SER A 2 -10.05 -1.94 13.38
CA SER A 2 -10.36 -0.64 12.79
C SER A 2 -9.89 -0.59 11.33
N ARG A 3 -10.38 0.39 10.59
CA ARG A 3 -9.93 0.59 9.19
C ARG A 3 -8.43 0.85 9.12
N ARG A 4 -7.88 1.58 10.09
CA ARG A 4 -6.44 1.85 10.16
C ARG A 4 -5.64 0.56 10.40
N GLN A 5 -6.12 -0.31 11.28
CA GLN A 5 -5.48 -1.59 11.54
C GLN A 5 -5.52 -2.50 10.31
N LEU A 6 -6.66 -2.53 9.61
CA LEU A 6 -6.79 -3.30 8.37
C LEU A 6 -5.80 -2.80 7.32
N ARG A 7 -5.70 -1.47 7.16
CA ARG A 7 -4.75 -0.86 6.21
C ARG A 7 -3.32 -1.23 6.54
N GLU A 8 -2.93 -1.20 7.83
CA GLU A 8 -1.59 -1.60 8.24
C GLU A 8 -1.29 -3.05 7.87
N ARG A 9 -2.26 -3.94 8.04
CA ARG A 9 -2.06 -5.36 7.69
C ARG A 9 -1.89 -5.55 6.20
N VAL A 10 -2.66 -4.84 5.40
CA VAL A 10 -2.50 -4.87 3.93
C VAL A 10 -1.11 -4.36 3.55
N PHE A 11 -0.69 -3.24 4.15
CA PHE A 11 0.65 -2.70 3.91
C PHE A 11 1.73 -3.72 4.26
N MET A 12 1.65 -4.33 5.44
CA MET A 12 2.64 -5.30 5.90
C MET A 12 2.74 -6.50 4.95
N MET A 13 1.61 -6.99 4.46
CA MET A 13 1.60 -8.09 3.51
C MET A 13 2.21 -7.69 2.16
N LEU A 14 1.85 -6.51 1.65
CA LEU A 14 2.43 -5.98 0.40
C LEU A 14 3.93 -5.80 0.51
N PHE A 15 4.40 -5.30 1.65
CA PHE A 15 5.82 -5.12 1.89
C PHE A 15 6.55 -6.46 1.96
N ARG A 16 5.97 -7.42 2.66
CA ARG A 16 6.56 -8.75 2.84
C ARG A 16 6.81 -9.44 1.50
N VAL A 17 5.82 -9.42 0.60
CA VAL A 17 5.95 -10.15 -0.68
C VAL A 17 6.87 -9.48 -1.69
N GLU A 18 7.29 -8.24 -1.45
CA GLU A 18 8.25 -7.56 -2.30
C GLU A 18 9.58 -8.31 -2.39
N PHE A 19 9.87 -9.15 -1.41
CA PHE A 19 11.11 -9.91 -1.30
C PHE A 19 10.98 -11.36 -1.77
N TYR A 20 9.84 -11.76 -2.34
CA TYR A 20 9.58 -13.15 -2.74
C TYR A 20 9.17 -13.23 -4.20
N GLU A 21 9.43 -14.39 -4.81
CA GLU A 21 8.98 -14.69 -6.16
C GLU A 21 7.47 -14.90 -6.19
N ASN A 22 6.83 -14.70 -7.34
CA ASN A 22 5.39 -14.84 -7.48
C ASN A 22 4.87 -16.22 -7.06
N GLU A 23 5.62 -17.26 -7.33
CA GLU A 23 5.24 -18.63 -6.98
C GLU A 23 5.20 -18.88 -5.48
N ASP A 24 5.92 -18.07 -4.68
CA ASP A 24 5.98 -18.21 -3.23
C ASP A 24 4.90 -17.37 -2.52
N ILE A 25 4.17 -16.54 -3.26
CA ILE A 25 3.22 -15.60 -2.66
C ILE A 25 2.06 -16.29 -1.94
N PRO A 26 1.43 -17.35 -2.48
CA PRO A 26 0.36 -18.03 -1.75
C PRO A 26 0.83 -18.56 -0.39
N GLU A 27 2.04 -19.11 -0.33
CA GLU A 27 2.62 -19.62 0.91
C GLU A 27 2.91 -18.46 1.88
N GLN A 28 3.42 -17.33 1.37
CA GLN A 28 3.70 -16.17 2.19
C GLN A 28 2.42 -15.54 2.75
N LEU A 29 1.35 -15.50 1.97
CA LEU A 29 0.06 -15.01 2.42
C LEU A 29 -0.47 -15.88 3.56
N GLU A 30 -0.45 -17.20 3.38
CA GLU A 30 -0.90 -18.15 4.40
C GLU A 30 -0.07 -17.99 5.69
N SER A 31 1.25 -17.95 5.58
CA SER A 31 2.15 -17.76 6.70
C SER A 31 1.90 -16.45 7.43
N PHE A 32 1.68 -15.36 6.68
CA PHE A 32 1.39 -14.06 7.27
C PHE A 32 0.09 -14.09 8.08
N MET A 33 -0.95 -14.72 7.54
CA MET A 33 -2.23 -14.81 8.24
C MET A 33 -2.14 -15.68 9.49
N GLU A 34 -1.33 -16.74 9.46
CA GLU A 34 -1.12 -17.63 10.61
C GLU A 34 -0.26 -17.01 11.71
N ASP A 35 0.74 -16.21 11.33
CA ASP A 35 1.67 -15.59 12.28
C ASP A 35 1.05 -14.41 13.03
N SER A 36 -0.08 -13.93 12.56
CA SER A 36 -0.79 -12.82 13.21
C SER A 36 -1.57 -13.31 14.42
N GLU A 37 -1.89 -12.40 15.34
CA GLU A 37 -2.88 -12.68 16.36
C GLU A 37 -4.18 -13.13 15.69
N PRO A 38 -5.03 -13.92 16.36
CA PRO A 38 -6.27 -14.38 15.76
C PRO A 38 -7.04 -13.23 15.12
N ILE A 39 -7.34 -13.34 13.84
CA ILE A 39 -8.06 -12.36 13.05
C ILE A 39 -9.42 -12.95 12.72
N GLU A 40 -10.48 -12.15 12.91
CA GLU A 40 -11.81 -12.59 12.53
C GLU A 40 -11.87 -12.87 11.03
N GLU A 41 -12.68 -13.84 10.64
CA GLU A 41 -12.79 -14.30 9.25
C GLU A 41 -13.08 -13.16 8.28
N GLU A 42 -13.96 -12.24 8.65
CA GLU A 42 -14.33 -11.10 7.82
C GLU A 42 -13.13 -10.17 7.58
N ASP A 43 -12.36 -9.90 8.63
CA ASP A 43 -11.15 -9.06 8.53
C ASP A 43 -10.07 -9.75 7.72
N ALA A 44 -9.87 -11.04 7.94
CA ALA A 44 -8.90 -11.84 7.18
C ALA A 44 -9.23 -11.82 5.68
N LYS A 45 -10.52 -11.99 5.35
CA LYS A 45 -10.97 -11.94 3.96
C LYS A 45 -10.71 -10.57 3.35
N PHE A 46 -10.99 -9.50 4.07
CA PHE A 46 -10.71 -8.15 3.58
C PHE A 46 -9.23 -7.95 3.27
N ILE A 47 -8.35 -8.35 4.21
CA ILE A 47 -6.90 -8.21 4.03
C ILE A 47 -6.44 -8.97 2.80
N GLU A 48 -6.85 -10.22 2.66
CA GLU A 48 -6.46 -11.06 1.53
C GLU A 48 -6.96 -10.50 0.20
N ASP A 49 -8.25 -10.15 0.12
CA ASP A 49 -8.85 -9.63 -1.10
C ASP A 49 -8.21 -8.31 -1.54
N ARG A 50 -7.97 -7.41 -0.58
CA ARG A 50 -7.36 -6.12 -0.87
C ARG A 50 -5.90 -6.30 -1.32
N PHE A 51 -5.15 -7.15 -0.64
CA PHE A 51 -3.79 -7.46 -1.00
C PHE A 51 -3.70 -7.99 -2.43
N LEU A 52 -4.52 -8.97 -2.77
CA LEU A 52 -4.51 -9.58 -4.11
C LEU A 52 -4.91 -8.58 -5.19
N SER A 53 -5.90 -7.73 -4.92
CA SER A 53 -6.32 -6.71 -5.87
C SER A 53 -5.21 -5.71 -6.18
N ILE A 54 -4.49 -5.27 -5.15
CA ILE A 54 -3.39 -4.32 -5.34
C ILE A 54 -2.22 -4.99 -6.06
N LYS A 55 -1.86 -6.21 -5.63
CA LYS A 55 -0.76 -6.95 -6.24
C LYS A 55 -0.93 -7.10 -7.74
N GLU A 56 -2.12 -7.43 -8.17
CA GLU A 56 -2.43 -7.60 -9.59
C GLU A 56 -2.23 -6.30 -10.38
N LEU A 57 -2.46 -5.15 -9.75
CA LEU A 57 -2.39 -3.84 -10.38
C LEU A 57 -1.03 -3.15 -10.25
N ILE A 58 -0.06 -3.76 -9.56
CA ILE A 58 1.25 -3.13 -9.33
C ILE A 58 1.89 -2.62 -10.62
N PRO A 59 1.97 -3.37 -11.72
CA PRO A 59 2.57 -2.84 -12.95
C PRO A 59 1.86 -1.58 -13.46
N THR A 60 0.54 -1.55 -13.42
CA THR A 60 -0.25 -0.40 -13.84
C THR A 60 -0.05 0.78 -12.90
N ILE A 61 -0.03 0.52 -11.59
CA ILE A 61 0.18 1.54 -10.57
C ILE A 61 1.57 2.16 -10.74
N ASP A 62 2.60 1.35 -10.87
CA ASP A 62 3.97 1.83 -11.02
C ASP A 62 4.15 2.65 -12.30
N GLU A 63 3.50 2.25 -13.39
CA GLU A 63 3.53 3.01 -14.63
C GLU A 63 2.92 4.40 -14.44
N ALA A 64 1.78 4.48 -13.75
CA ALA A 64 1.12 5.75 -13.47
C ALA A 64 1.99 6.65 -12.58
N ILE A 65 2.60 6.08 -11.55
CA ILE A 65 3.49 6.82 -10.65
C ILE A 65 4.68 7.36 -11.43
N ASN A 66 5.34 6.51 -12.21
CA ASN A 66 6.53 6.90 -12.99
C ASN A 66 6.23 7.96 -14.04
N ALA A 67 5.01 8.00 -14.56
CA ALA A 67 4.62 9.02 -15.53
C ALA A 67 4.51 10.40 -14.90
N SER A 68 4.28 10.49 -13.60
CA SER A 68 4.04 11.75 -12.89
C SER A 68 5.23 12.27 -12.10
N VAL A 69 6.20 11.40 -11.76
CA VAL A 69 7.40 11.82 -11.04
C VAL A 69 8.56 12.00 -12.01
N THR A 70 9.39 13.03 -11.78
CA THR A 70 10.51 13.31 -12.68
C THR A 70 11.84 12.86 -12.13
N ARG A 71 12.04 12.96 -10.81
CA ARG A 71 13.32 12.68 -10.17
C ARG A 71 13.39 11.31 -9.51
N TRP A 72 12.34 10.93 -8.79
CA TRP A 72 12.34 9.70 -7.99
C TRP A 72 11.37 8.69 -8.59
N LYS A 73 11.87 7.91 -9.56
CA LYS A 73 11.10 6.79 -10.14
C LYS A 73 10.94 5.67 -9.10
N THR A 74 9.97 4.79 -9.33
CA THR A 74 9.68 3.69 -8.40
C THR A 74 10.89 2.83 -8.09
N THR A 75 11.80 2.65 -9.06
CA THR A 75 13.02 1.86 -8.87
C THR A 75 14.02 2.50 -7.91
N ARG A 76 13.88 3.79 -7.64
CA ARG A 76 14.78 4.54 -6.74
C ARG A 76 14.16 4.81 -5.37
N MET A 77 12.89 4.49 -5.18
CA MET A 77 12.22 4.66 -3.90
C MET A 77 12.61 3.53 -2.94
N SER A 78 12.63 3.83 -1.64
CA SER A 78 12.76 2.76 -0.65
C SER A 78 11.56 1.83 -0.78
N LYS A 79 11.72 0.56 -0.40
CA LYS A 79 10.63 -0.41 -0.47
C LYS A 79 9.46 -0.02 0.43
N VAL A 80 9.74 0.57 1.59
CA VAL A 80 8.69 1.05 2.50
C VAL A 80 7.89 2.17 1.84
N ASP A 81 8.56 3.19 1.34
CA ASP A 81 7.89 4.33 0.70
C ASP A 81 7.09 3.89 -0.51
N LEU A 82 7.67 3.05 -1.35
CA LEU A 82 7.00 2.56 -2.55
C LEU A 82 5.73 1.77 -2.19
N THR A 83 5.82 0.89 -1.19
CA THR A 83 4.67 0.10 -0.76
C THR A 83 3.55 0.97 -0.25
N ILE A 84 3.87 2.00 0.54
CA ILE A 84 2.87 2.96 1.04
C ILE A 84 2.22 3.72 -0.11
N ILE A 85 3.03 4.19 -1.06
CA ILE A 85 2.52 4.94 -2.22
C ILE A 85 1.61 4.06 -3.07
N ARG A 86 1.99 2.81 -3.32
CA ARG A 86 1.16 1.87 -4.09
C ARG A 86 -0.20 1.65 -3.42
N LEU A 87 -0.20 1.42 -2.11
CA LEU A 87 -1.43 1.22 -1.35
C LEU A 87 -2.33 2.44 -1.43
N ALA A 88 -1.78 3.63 -1.15
CA ALA A 88 -2.55 4.86 -1.17
C ALA A 88 -3.07 5.20 -2.58
N PHE A 89 -2.24 4.99 -3.60
CA PHE A 89 -2.66 5.19 -4.99
C PHE A 89 -3.86 4.30 -5.32
N TYR A 90 -3.81 3.03 -4.90
CA TYR A 90 -4.94 2.14 -5.10
C TYR A 90 -6.20 2.69 -4.43
N GLU A 91 -6.10 3.13 -3.18
CA GLU A 91 -7.25 3.68 -2.47
C GLU A 91 -7.81 4.92 -3.17
N MET A 92 -6.92 5.76 -3.68
CA MET A 92 -7.35 6.99 -4.36
C MET A 92 -8.03 6.73 -5.70
N LYS A 93 -7.56 5.75 -6.46
CA LYS A 93 -8.01 5.56 -7.84
C LYS A 93 -9.00 4.41 -8.02
N TYR A 94 -9.01 3.44 -7.13
CA TYR A 94 -9.82 2.23 -7.31
C TYR A 94 -10.84 2.00 -6.20
N ASP A 95 -10.80 2.76 -5.11
CA ASP A 95 -11.76 2.61 -4.01
C ASP A 95 -12.55 3.91 -3.80
N ASP A 96 -13.74 3.97 -4.40
CA ASP A 96 -14.59 5.15 -4.34
C ASP A 96 -15.11 5.46 -2.94
N SER A 97 -15.05 4.51 -2.02
CA SER A 97 -15.50 4.71 -0.64
C SER A 97 -14.50 5.50 0.19
N ILE A 98 -13.26 5.69 -0.30
CA ILE A 98 -12.20 6.39 0.43
C ILE A 98 -11.91 7.72 -0.27
N PRO A 99 -12.20 8.86 0.39
CA PRO A 99 -11.81 10.17 -0.16
C PRO A 99 -10.30 10.26 -0.33
N ASN A 100 -9.85 10.97 -1.36
CA ASN A 100 -8.42 11.13 -1.62
C ASN A 100 -7.67 11.73 -0.42
N ALA A 101 -8.27 12.72 0.25
CA ALA A 101 -7.65 13.33 1.42
C ALA A 101 -7.43 12.31 2.56
N VAL A 102 -8.36 11.37 2.73
CA VAL A 102 -8.22 10.32 3.74
C VAL A 102 -7.10 9.35 3.36
N ALA A 103 -7.05 8.92 2.10
CA ALA A 103 -6.01 8.01 1.63
C ALA A 103 -4.62 8.63 1.82
N ILE A 104 -4.44 9.89 1.44
CA ILE A 104 -3.16 10.60 1.58
C ILE A 104 -2.79 10.74 3.07
N ASN A 105 -3.75 11.13 3.90
CA ASN A 105 -3.50 11.32 5.33
C ASN A 105 -3.08 10.01 6.00
N GLU A 106 -3.74 8.91 5.66
CA GLU A 106 -3.39 7.61 6.22
C GLU A 106 -2.05 7.10 5.69
N ALA A 107 -1.69 7.43 4.46
CA ALA A 107 -0.36 7.13 3.93
C ALA A 107 0.73 7.86 4.73
N VAL A 108 0.49 9.12 5.06
CA VAL A 108 1.42 9.91 5.89
C VAL A 108 1.56 9.28 7.27
N GLU A 109 0.47 8.80 7.87
CA GLU A 109 0.54 8.12 9.16
C GLU A 109 1.34 6.81 9.09
N LEU A 110 1.16 6.03 8.01
CA LEU A 110 1.99 4.84 7.79
C LEU A 110 3.47 5.21 7.65
N ALA A 111 3.75 6.30 6.95
CA ALA A 111 5.13 6.78 6.78
C ALA A 111 5.78 7.18 8.09
N LYS A 112 5.01 7.80 9.00
CA LYS A 112 5.50 8.14 10.34
C LYS A 112 5.83 6.90 11.16
N LYS A 113 5.06 5.84 10.98
CA LYS A 113 5.23 4.62 11.76
C LYS A 113 6.33 3.71 11.20
N PHE A 114 6.41 3.56 9.89
CA PHE A 114 7.26 2.56 9.25
C PHE A 114 8.41 3.14 8.42
N GLY A 115 8.36 4.39 8.04
CA GLY A 115 9.35 5.01 7.18
C GLY A 115 10.45 5.75 7.94
N SER A 116 11.24 6.50 7.19
CA SER A 116 12.26 7.40 7.75
C SER A 116 11.66 8.76 8.07
N ASP A 117 12.44 9.65 8.67
CA ASP A 117 12.01 11.01 9.00
C ASP A 117 11.56 11.80 7.78
N GLU A 118 12.10 11.48 6.61
CA GLU A 118 11.77 12.16 5.35
C GLU A 118 10.55 11.58 4.64
N SER A 119 10.16 10.35 4.99
CA SER A 119 9.09 9.63 4.30
C SER A 119 7.75 10.36 4.30
N PRO A 120 7.27 10.92 5.42
CA PRO A 120 5.97 11.60 5.42
C PRO A 120 5.87 12.72 4.39
N ALA A 121 6.86 13.59 4.30
CA ALA A 121 6.87 14.71 3.35
C ALA A 121 7.00 14.21 1.91
N PHE A 122 7.86 13.23 1.68
CA PHE A 122 8.08 12.67 0.35
C PHE A 122 6.79 12.02 -0.18
N ILE A 123 6.17 11.18 0.63
CA ILE A 123 4.94 10.46 0.25
C ILE A 123 3.80 11.44 0.00
N ASN A 124 3.63 12.43 0.89
CA ASN A 124 2.61 13.45 0.69
C ASN A 124 2.81 14.18 -0.64
N GLY A 125 4.05 14.54 -0.96
CA GLY A 125 4.37 15.24 -2.22
C GLY A 125 4.08 14.40 -3.45
N VAL A 126 4.40 13.12 -3.42
CA VAL A 126 4.11 12.22 -4.55
C VAL A 126 2.60 12.06 -4.73
N LEU A 127 1.88 11.77 -3.65
CA LEU A 127 0.45 11.50 -3.72
C LEU A 127 -0.38 12.75 -4.08
N ALA A 128 0.09 13.93 -3.71
CA ALA A 128 -0.59 15.18 -4.07
C ALA A 128 -0.72 15.33 -5.58
N LYS A 129 0.18 14.75 -6.37
CA LYS A 129 0.11 14.80 -7.83
C LYS A 129 -1.10 14.05 -8.39
N PHE A 130 -1.67 13.16 -7.63
CA PHE A 130 -2.81 12.32 -8.04
C PHE A 130 -4.12 12.73 -7.36
N ASN A 131 -4.14 13.87 -6.68
CA ASN A 131 -5.32 14.32 -5.94
C ASN A 131 -6.35 14.97 -6.86
N ASP A 132 -6.81 14.20 -7.84
CA ASP A 132 -7.88 14.60 -8.73
C ASP A 132 -9.23 14.23 -8.10
N GLU A 133 -10.31 14.81 -8.62
CA GLU A 133 -11.63 14.40 -8.19
C GLU A 133 -11.92 12.96 -8.65
N LYS A 134 -12.54 12.22 -7.77
CA LYS A 134 -13.01 10.86 -8.08
C LYS A 134 -14.31 10.91 -8.86
#